data_6b13003059cdc50eb7be001d423beb3e
#
_entry.id   6b13003059cdc50eb7be001d423beb3e
#
_cell.length_a   1.000
_cell.length_b   1.000
_cell.length_c   1.000
_cell.angle_alpha   90.00
_cell.angle_beta   90.00
_cell.angle_gamma   90.00
#
_symmetry.space_group_name_H-M   'P 1'
#
loop_
_entity.id
_entity.type
_entity.pdbx_description
1 polymer ?
#
loop_
_entity_poly.entity_id
_entity_poly.type
_entity_poly.pdbx_seq_one_letter_code
_entity_poly.pdbx_strand_id
1 'polypeptide(L)'
;HFQSRPLYGRAAISKERQSLWHITKEQAWELLTQYNKGEFHLKHANTVADVMRWYAEKLGYGDEADFWEIVGLLHDLDFEMYPDEHCIKSQEIMRENGLDERLIRATASHGYGLHFDGLPEPQHEMEKVLFATDELTG
;
A
#
# COMPACT_ATOMS: atom_id res chain seq x y z
N HIS A 1 -5.27 -17.44 -13.48
CA HIS A 1 -5.45 -17.02 -13.14
C HIS A 1 -5.96 -17.16 -12.46
N PHE A 2 -5.95 -17.48 -12.17
CA PHE A 2 -6.44 -17.25 -11.47
C PHE A 2 -7.20 -17.19 -11.74
N GLN A 3 -7.31 -18.01 -12.17
CA GLN A 3 -7.57 -17.35 -12.36
C GLN A 3 -7.57 -16.78 -11.49
N SER A 4 -6.74 -17.03 -11.18
CA SER A 4 -6.86 -16.03 -10.29
C SER A 4 -7.14 -14.78 -10.95
N ARG A 5 -8.02 -14.13 -10.41
CA ARG A 5 -8.32 -12.91 -10.86
C ARG A 5 -7.57 -11.95 -10.10
N PRO A 6 -7.03 -10.99 -10.71
CA PRO A 6 -6.38 -9.90 -10.02
C PRO A 6 -7.34 -9.29 -9.03
N LEU A 7 -6.84 -8.95 -7.87
CA LEU A 7 -7.61 -8.34 -6.84
C LEU A 7 -8.28 -7.07 -7.30
N TYR A 8 -7.59 -6.30 -8.10
CA TYR A 8 -8.04 -4.98 -8.47
C TYR A 8 -8.49 -4.93 -9.90
N GLY A 9 -8.77 -6.01 -10.47
CA GLY A 9 -9.35 -6.23 -11.72
C GLY A 9 -8.60 -5.60 -12.78
N ARG A 10 -8.62 -5.75 -13.90
CA ARG A 10 -7.93 -5.22 -14.71
C ARG A 10 -8.18 -5.40 -16.07
N ALA A 11 -8.55 -6.47 -16.40
CA ALA A 11 -8.65 -6.81 -17.74
C ALA A 11 -9.43 -5.80 -18.56
N ALA A 12 -10.47 -5.30 -18.01
CA ALA A 12 -11.36 -4.41 -18.75
C ALA A 12 -11.09 -2.93 -18.52
N ILE A 13 -10.03 -2.61 -17.80
CA ILE A 13 -9.80 -1.22 -17.44
C ILE A 13 -9.06 -0.51 -18.56
N SER A 14 -9.60 0.60 -19.02
CA SER A 14 -8.96 1.41 -20.04
C SER A 14 -7.74 2.12 -19.47
N LYS A 15 -6.92 2.64 -20.35
CA LYS A 15 -5.76 3.40 -19.93
C LYS A 15 -6.13 4.61 -19.11
N GLU A 16 -7.21 5.26 -19.46
CA GLU A 16 -7.65 6.41 -18.69
C GLU A 16 -8.03 6.04 -17.29
N ARG A 17 -8.74 4.92 -17.13
CA ARG A 17 -9.10 4.48 -15.81
C ARG A 17 -7.89 4.06 -15.01
N GLN A 18 -6.90 3.47 -15.67
CA GLN A 18 -5.67 3.14 -14.98
C GLN A 18 -4.95 4.37 -14.48
N SER A 19 -4.94 5.44 -15.26
CA SER A 19 -4.25 6.64 -14.81
C SER A 19 -4.98 7.35 -13.68
N LEU A 20 -6.30 7.14 -13.55
CA LEU A 20 -7.03 7.65 -12.40
C LEU A 20 -6.85 6.78 -11.16
N TRP A 21 -6.48 5.56 -11.35
CA TRP A 21 -6.45 4.52 -10.37
C TRP A 21 -5.08 4.33 -9.78
N HIS A 22 -4.06 4.48 -10.59
CA HIS A 22 -2.68 4.27 -10.17
C HIS A 22 -1.97 5.59 -10.12
N ILE A 23 -1.21 5.79 -9.09
CA ILE A 23 -0.19 6.82 -9.14
C ILE A 23 1.11 6.11 -9.53
N THR A 24 2.05 6.86 -10.06
CA THR A 24 3.35 6.30 -10.39
C THR A 24 4.19 6.16 -9.13
N LYS A 25 5.26 5.36 -9.21
CA LYS A 25 6.19 5.25 -8.10
C LYS A 25 6.78 6.62 -7.74
N GLU A 26 7.06 7.43 -8.73
CA GLU A 26 7.61 8.76 -8.48
C GLU A 26 6.63 9.65 -7.73
N GLN A 27 5.36 9.57 -8.11
CA GLN A 27 4.33 10.34 -7.40
C GLN A 27 4.12 9.83 -5.99
N ALA A 28 4.18 8.51 -5.81
CA ALA A 28 4.06 7.93 -4.48
C ALA A 28 5.23 8.35 -3.59
N TRP A 29 6.43 8.38 -4.16
CA TRP A 29 7.61 8.83 -3.42
C TRP A 29 7.47 10.30 -3.04
N GLU A 30 6.98 11.14 -3.94
CA GLU A 30 6.77 12.54 -3.62
C GLU A 30 5.78 12.70 -2.48
N LEU A 31 4.69 11.92 -2.51
CA LEU A 31 3.71 11.99 -1.44
C LEU A 31 4.33 11.52 -0.12
N LEU A 32 5.03 10.40 -0.15
CA LEU A 32 5.66 9.85 1.04
C LEU A 32 6.61 10.87 1.68
N THR A 33 7.44 11.53 0.87
CA THR A 33 8.45 12.43 1.40
C THR A 33 7.89 13.77 1.86
N GLN A 34 6.64 14.06 1.56
CA GLN A 34 5.99 15.22 2.18
C GLN A 34 5.73 14.98 3.66
N TYR A 35 5.53 13.74 4.05
CA TYR A 35 5.16 13.39 5.42
C TYR A 35 6.24 12.62 6.15
N ASN A 36 7.29 12.21 5.48
CA ASN A 36 8.36 11.42 6.08
C ASN A 36 9.71 11.95 5.62
N LYS A 37 10.52 12.41 6.58
CA LYS A 37 11.83 12.94 6.29
C LYS A 37 12.94 12.08 6.88
N GLY A 38 12.60 11.25 7.87
CA GLY A 38 13.59 10.45 8.56
C GLY A 38 14.12 9.32 7.70
N GLU A 39 15.42 9.14 7.73
CA GLU A 39 16.09 8.13 6.93
C GLU A 39 15.55 6.72 7.23
N PHE A 40 15.28 6.46 8.50
CA PHE A 40 14.77 5.17 8.92
C PHE A 40 13.42 4.87 8.25
N HIS A 41 12.51 5.85 8.29
CA HIS A 41 11.18 5.64 7.71
C HIS A 41 11.24 5.46 6.21
N LEU A 42 12.10 6.22 5.55
CA LEU A 42 12.22 6.12 4.09
C LEU A 42 12.85 4.78 3.69
N LYS A 43 13.83 4.34 4.46
CA LYS A 43 14.46 3.05 4.19
C LYS A 43 13.48 1.90 4.42
N HIS A 44 12.70 1.96 5.50
CA HIS A 44 11.69 0.95 5.78
C HIS A 44 10.66 0.90 4.66
N ALA A 45 10.20 2.06 4.19
CA ALA A 45 9.23 2.12 3.11
C ALA A 45 9.75 1.45 1.85
N ASN A 46 11.01 1.74 1.49
CA ASN A 46 11.61 1.12 0.32
C ASN A 46 11.78 -0.39 0.49
N THR A 47 12.16 -0.82 1.68
CA THR A 47 12.33 -2.24 1.95
C THR A 47 11.01 -2.99 1.78
N VAL A 48 9.95 -2.47 2.37
CA VAL A 48 8.64 -3.12 2.26
C VAL A 48 8.15 -3.08 0.82
N ALA A 49 8.39 -1.97 0.12
CA ALA A 49 8.01 -1.87 -1.29
C ALA A 49 8.68 -2.96 -2.12
N ASP A 50 9.98 -3.16 -1.91
CA ASP A 50 10.73 -4.18 -2.67
C ASP A 50 10.24 -5.58 -2.36
N VAL A 51 9.98 -5.86 -1.09
CA VAL A 51 9.50 -7.17 -0.67
C VAL A 51 8.11 -7.45 -1.24
N MET A 52 7.24 -6.43 -1.21
CA MET A 52 5.89 -6.59 -1.76
C MET A 52 5.94 -6.91 -3.25
N ARG A 53 6.80 -6.21 -3.99
CA ARG A 53 6.95 -6.49 -5.42
C ARG A 53 7.44 -7.91 -5.65
N TRP A 54 8.41 -8.34 -4.86
CA TRP A 54 8.95 -9.70 -4.98
C TRP A 54 7.85 -10.74 -4.76
N TYR A 55 7.02 -10.55 -3.74
CA TYR A 55 5.93 -11.49 -3.47
C TYR A 55 4.88 -11.47 -4.57
N ALA A 56 4.59 -10.30 -5.12
CA ALA A 56 3.64 -10.23 -6.23
C ALA A 56 4.09 -11.13 -7.36
N GLU A 57 5.36 -11.05 -7.70
CA GLU A 57 5.90 -11.86 -8.80
C GLU A 57 5.92 -13.34 -8.43
N LYS A 58 6.28 -13.66 -7.20
CA LYS A 58 6.36 -15.06 -6.78
C LYS A 58 4.99 -15.74 -6.66
N LEU A 59 3.99 -15.00 -6.28
CA LEU A 59 2.67 -15.57 -6.05
C LEU A 59 1.76 -15.52 -7.27
N GLY A 60 2.28 -15.07 -8.39
CA GLY A 60 1.50 -15.07 -9.63
C GLY A 60 0.75 -13.79 -9.92
N TYR A 61 1.08 -12.72 -9.21
CA TYR A 61 0.44 -11.42 -9.42
C TYR A 61 1.40 -10.44 -10.10
N GLY A 62 2.23 -10.93 -11.01
CA GLY A 62 3.24 -10.08 -11.64
C GLY A 62 2.68 -8.86 -12.34
N ASP A 63 1.47 -8.96 -12.90
CA ASP A 63 0.85 -7.81 -13.55
C ASP A 63 0.32 -6.78 -12.55
N GLU A 64 0.33 -7.10 -11.26
CA GLU A 64 -0.01 -6.16 -10.20
C GLU A 64 1.22 -5.72 -9.39
N ALA A 65 2.42 -6.10 -9.84
CA ALA A 65 3.62 -5.87 -9.04
C ALA A 65 3.84 -4.40 -8.72
N ASP A 66 3.56 -3.51 -9.67
CA ASP A 66 3.69 -2.07 -9.42
C ASP A 66 2.73 -1.62 -8.32
N PHE A 67 1.52 -2.15 -8.33
CA PHE A 67 0.53 -1.79 -7.33
C PHE A 67 0.95 -2.27 -5.94
N TRP A 68 1.41 -3.52 -5.85
CA TRP A 68 1.90 -4.07 -4.59
C TRP A 68 3.07 -3.24 -4.06
N GLU A 69 3.95 -2.82 -4.94
CA GLU A 69 5.10 -2.02 -4.55
C GLU A 69 4.66 -0.68 -3.97
N ILE A 70 3.69 -0.03 -4.61
CA ILE A 70 3.20 1.26 -4.15
C ILE A 70 2.47 1.12 -2.81
N VAL A 71 1.71 0.05 -2.64
CA VAL A 71 1.07 -0.23 -1.36
C VAL A 71 2.13 -0.34 -0.26
N GLY A 72 3.20 -1.08 -0.53
CA GLY A 72 4.28 -1.21 0.44
C GLY A 72 4.95 0.11 0.74
N LEU A 73 5.16 0.92 -0.29
CA LEU A 73 5.82 2.20 -0.13
C LEU A 73 5.01 3.16 0.76
N LEU A 74 3.69 3.11 0.64
CA LEU A 74 2.83 4.07 1.33
C LEU A 74 2.20 3.54 2.63
N HIS A 75 2.53 2.31 3.02
CA HIS A 75 1.82 1.71 4.17
C HIS A 75 2.02 2.48 5.48
N ASP A 76 3.16 3.14 5.64
CA ASP A 76 3.45 3.91 6.86
C ASP A 76 3.46 5.43 6.59
N LEU A 77 2.70 5.87 5.59
CA LEU A 77 2.68 7.27 5.17
C LEU A 77 2.53 8.24 6.33
N ASP A 78 1.70 7.89 7.30
CA ASP A 78 1.36 8.79 8.40
C ASP A 78 2.16 8.56 9.68
N PHE A 79 3.05 7.58 9.69
CA PHE A 79 3.64 7.15 10.96
C PHE A 79 4.55 8.19 11.59
N GLU A 80 5.34 8.89 10.79
CA GLU A 80 6.28 9.86 11.34
C GLU A 80 5.59 11.09 11.90
N MET A 81 4.63 11.66 11.17
CA MET A 81 3.99 12.90 11.57
C MET A 81 2.77 12.70 12.45
N TYR A 82 2.11 11.57 12.31
CA TYR A 82 0.85 11.32 13.01
C TYR A 82 0.83 9.95 13.66
N PRO A 83 1.81 9.64 14.54
CA PRO A 83 1.89 8.29 15.10
C PRO A 83 0.67 7.92 15.93
N ASP A 84 -0.02 8.89 16.51
CA ASP A 84 -1.21 8.62 17.32
C ASP A 84 -2.44 8.36 16.47
N GLU A 85 -2.35 8.57 15.16
CA GLU A 85 -3.43 8.32 14.23
C GLU A 85 -2.98 7.41 13.10
N HIS A 86 -2.01 6.56 13.38
CA HIS A 86 -1.43 5.66 12.38
C HIS A 86 -2.51 4.79 11.74
N CYS A 87 -2.49 4.68 10.43
CA CYS A 87 -3.44 3.96 9.59
C CYS A 87 -4.80 4.64 9.50
N ILE A 88 -5.03 5.70 10.26
CA ILE A 88 -6.25 6.50 10.16
C ILE A 88 -5.97 7.75 9.36
N LYS A 89 -4.92 8.47 9.75
CA LYS A 89 -4.57 9.72 9.06
C LYS A 89 -4.17 9.46 7.62
N SER A 90 -3.50 8.35 7.37
CA SER A 90 -3.08 8.02 6.00
C SER A 90 -4.28 7.89 5.07
N GLN A 91 -5.40 7.38 5.56
CA GLN A 91 -6.60 7.28 4.73
C GLN A 91 -7.09 8.65 4.30
N GLU A 92 -7.09 9.62 5.23
CA GLU A 92 -7.49 10.99 4.90
C GLU A 92 -6.54 11.61 3.87
N ILE A 93 -5.23 11.45 4.10
CA ILE A 93 -4.23 12.01 3.21
C ILE A 93 -4.39 11.44 1.80
N MET A 94 -4.57 10.13 1.71
CA MET A 94 -4.72 9.49 0.41
C MET A 94 -5.99 9.92 -0.29
N ARG A 95 -7.10 10.06 0.44
CA ARG A 95 -8.34 10.52 -0.16
C ARG A 95 -8.23 11.95 -0.66
N GLU A 96 -7.55 12.79 0.11
CA GLU A 96 -7.32 14.17 -0.32
C GLU A 96 -6.49 14.24 -1.59
N ASN A 97 -5.66 13.24 -1.83
CA ASN A 97 -4.83 13.19 -3.02
C ASN A 97 -5.45 12.34 -4.14
N GLY A 98 -6.70 11.92 -3.97
CA GLY A 98 -7.43 11.24 -5.04
C GLY A 98 -7.02 9.82 -5.29
N LEU A 99 -6.44 9.15 -4.32
CA LEU A 99 -6.00 7.77 -4.51
C LEU A 99 -7.16 6.80 -4.41
N ASP A 100 -7.00 5.64 -5.04
CA ASP A 100 -8.04 4.63 -5.12
C ASP A 100 -8.32 4.02 -3.74
N GLU A 101 -9.62 3.75 -3.48
CA GLU A 101 -10.01 3.18 -2.19
C GLU A 101 -9.37 1.82 -1.94
N ARG A 102 -9.05 1.06 -2.97
CA ARG A 102 -8.39 -0.22 -2.78
C ARG A 102 -6.97 -0.06 -2.28
N LEU A 103 -6.28 0.98 -2.73
CA LEU A 103 -4.96 1.32 -2.22
C LEU A 103 -5.08 1.75 -0.76
N ILE A 104 -6.07 2.57 -0.45
CA ILE A 104 -6.30 3.07 0.90
C ILE A 104 -6.59 1.91 1.85
N ARG A 105 -7.49 1.02 1.45
CA ARG A 105 -7.84 -0.13 2.26
C ARG A 105 -6.64 -1.04 2.49
N ALA A 106 -5.89 -1.30 1.42
CA ALA A 106 -4.76 -2.21 1.50
C ALA A 106 -3.72 -1.70 2.48
N THR A 107 -3.40 -0.40 2.41
CA THR A 107 -2.41 0.15 3.33
C THR A 107 -2.92 0.17 4.76
N ALA A 108 -4.20 0.49 4.97
CA ALA A 108 -4.76 0.56 6.32
C ALA A 108 -4.84 -0.81 6.99
N SER A 109 -4.97 -1.87 6.21
CA SER A 109 -5.18 -3.20 6.77
C SER A 109 -3.99 -3.70 7.60
N HIS A 110 -2.79 -3.15 7.39
CA HIS A 110 -1.65 -3.61 8.15
C HIS A 110 -1.73 -3.19 9.63
N GLY A 111 -2.60 -2.25 9.96
CA GLY A 111 -2.78 -1.82 11.33
C GLY A 111 -3.85 -2.57 12.09
N TYR A 112 -4.52 -3.51 11.44
CA TYR A 112 -5.63 -4.23 12.04
C TYR A 112 -5.20 -4.91 13.34
N GLY A 113 -5.98 -4.66 14.40
CA GLY A 113 -5.76 -5.32 15.67
C GLY A 113 -4.60 -4.77 16.49
N LEU A 114 -3.94 -3.72 16.02
CA LEU A 114 -2.78 -3.20 16.73
C LEU A 114 -3.13 -2.08 17.70
N HIS A 115 -3.48 -0.92 17.17
CA HIS A 115 -3.68 0.24 18.04
C HIS A 115 -5.07 0.84 18.01
N PHE A 116 -5.79 0.64 16.93
CA PHE A 116 -7.07 1.32 16.72
C PHE A 116 -8.13 0.33 16.30
N ASP A 117 -9.34 0.54 16.77
CA ASP A 117 -10.48 -0.25 16.33
C ASP A 117 -10.96 0.26 14.97
N GLY A 118 -11.64 -0.62 14.25
CA GLY A 118 -12.29 -0.20 13.02
C GLY A 118 -11.43 -0.25 11.77
N LEU A 119 -10.18 -0.66 11.90
CA LEU A 119 -9.33 -0.82 10.72
C LEU A 119 -9.71 -2.11 9.99
N PRO A 120 -9.59 -2.13 8.67
CA PRO A 120 -9.99 -3.32 7.91
C PRO A 120 -9.09 -4.51 8.18
N GLU A 121 -9.70 -5.66 8.33
CA GLU A 121 -8.97 -6.91 8.50
C GLU A 121 -8.36 -7.32 7.16
N PRO A 122 -7.10 -7.80 7.14
CA PRO A 122 -6.52 -8.29 5.90
C PRO A 122 -7.33 -9.44 5.33
N GLN A 123 -7.83 -9.28 4.12
CA GLN A 123 -8.66 -10.28 3.46
C GLN A 123 -8.05 -10.79 2.17
N HIS A 124 -7.45 -9.90 1.40
CA HIS A 124 -6.82 -10.27 0.15
C HIS A 124 -5.39 -10.73 0.40
N GLU A 125 -4.88 -11.55 -0.49
CA GLU A 125 -3.54 -12.10 -0.30
C GLU A 125 -2.51 -10.98 -0.15
N MET A 126 -2.62 -9.92 -0.95
CA MET A 126 -1.71 -8.79 -0.84
C MET A 126 -1.71 -8.20 0.56
N GLU A 127 -2.90 -8.06 1.15
CA GLU A 127 -3.03 -7.47 2.47
C GLU A 127 -2.40 -8.36 3.53
N LYS A 128 -2.57 -9.67 3.38
CA LYS A 128 -1.98 -10.63 4.31
C LYS A 128 -0.46 -10.63 4.21
N VAL A 129 0.07 -10.51 3.00
CA VAL A 129 1.51 -10.43 2.78
C VAL A 129 2.05 -9.15 3.40
N LEU A 130 1.36 -8.04 3.21
CA LEU A 130 1.80 -6.77 3.80
C LEU A 130 1.83 -6.87 5.32
N PHE A 131 0.78 -7.41 5.91
CA PHE A 131 0.69 -7.54 7.36
C PHE A 131 1.86 -8.35 7.90
N ALA A 132 2.15 -9.49 7.28
CA ALA A 132 3.24 -10.36 7.72
C ALA A 132 4.60 -9.70 7.48
N THR A 133 4.78 -9.04 6.34
CA THR A 133 6.03 -8.40 6.00
C THR A 133 6.35 -7.28 6.99
N ASP A 134 5.35 -6.48 7.31
CA ASP A 134 5.54 -5.38 8.24
C ASP A 134 5.96 -5.88 9.61
N GLU A 135 5.38 -6.99 10.06
CA GLU A 135 5.76 -7.57 11.35
C GLU A 135 7.19 -8.06 11.36
N LEU A 136 7.66 -8.61 10.24
CA LEU A 136 9.01 -9.15 10.17
C LEU A 136 10.07 -8.09 9.97
N THR A 137 9.73 -6.98 9.36
CA THR A 137 10.73 -5.95 9.03
C THR A 137 10.64 -4.72 9.92
N GLY A 138 9.57 -4.61 10.67
CA GLY A 138 9.39 -3.48 11.57
C GLY A 138 10.04 -3.72 12.89
#